data_58752008347e750730f55d6ffecad3c8
#
_entry.id   58752008347e750730f55d6ffecad3c8
#
_cell.length_a   1.000
_cell.length_b   1.000
_cell.length_c   1.000
_cell.angle_alpha   90.00
_cell.angle_beta   90.00
_cell.angle_gamma   90.00
#
_symmetry.space_group_name_H-M   'P 1'
#
loop_
_entity.id
_entity.type
_entity.pdbx_description
1 polymer ?
#
loop_
_entity_poly.entity_id
_entity_poly.type
_entity_poly.pdbx_seq_one_letter_code
_entity_poly.pdbx_strand_id
1 'polypeptide(L)' 'MPADPKRKAASKAVEAAQKQFERDSKAARDARRKAFAQAQKAGLSLRDIGELVGLDHSRVRQIIRGE' A
#
# COMPACT_ATOMS: atom_id res chain seq x y z
N MET A 1 7.24 4.93 22.04
CA MET A 1 8.32 4.85 21.06
C MET A 1 7.97 5.62 19.81
N PRO A 2 8.90 6.39 19.28
CA PRO A 2 8.62 7.07 18.02
C PRO A 2 8.47 6.05 16.90
N ALA A 3 7.56 6.32 15.99
CA ALA A 3 7.36 5.46 14.83
C ALA A 3 8.60 5.49 13.94
N ASP A 4 8.93 4.34 13.35
CA ASP A 4 9.99 4.27 12.36
C ASP A 4 9.66 5.22 11.21
N PRO A 5 10.53 6.20 10.89
CA PRO A 5 10.27 7.15 9.81
C PRO A 5 10.02 6.47 8.46
N LYS A 6 10.69 5.35 8.17
CA LYS A 6 10.50 4.62 6.93
C LYS A 6 9.10 4.00 6.86
N ARG A 7 8.63 3.43 7.97
CA ARG A 7 7.29 2.85 8.02
C ARG A 7 6.22 3.92 7.93
N LYS A 8 6.43 5.05 8.58
CA LYS A 8 5.50 6.16 8.54
C LYS A 8 5.37 6.71 7.11
N ALA A 9 6.50 6.91 6.43
CA ALA A 9 6.50 7.37 5.05
C ALA A 9 5.82 6.36 4.13
N ALA A 10 6.09 5.06 4.34
CA ALA A 10 5.47 3.98 3.56
C ALA A 10 3.95 3.96 3.77
N SER A 11 3.49 4.15 5.00
CA SER A 11 2.06 4.18 5.30
C SER A 11 1.36 5.34 4.58
N LYS A 12 1.98 6.52 4.57
CA LYS A 12 1.44 7.67 3.86
C LYS A 12 1.39 7.42 2.35
N ALA A 13 2.43 6.77 1.81
CA ALA A 13 2.48 6.45 0.38
C ALA A 13 1.36 5.47 0.00
N VAL A 14 1.08 4.48 0.84
CA VAL A 14 0.00 3.52 0.62
C VAL A 14 -1.34 4.25 0.58
N GLU A 15 -1.60 5.12 1.55
CA GLU A 15 -2.86 5.87 1.61
C GLU A 15 -3.03 6.77 0.39
N ALA A 16 -1.97 7.47 -0.02
CA ALA A 16 -2.01 8.34 -1.19
C ALA A 16 -2.25 7.55 -2.47
N ALA A 17 -1.59 6.40 -2.62
CA ALA A 17 -1.76 5.55 -3.78
C ALA A 17 -3.19 4.99 -3.86
N GLN A 18 -3.80 4.66 -2.71
CA GLN A 18 -5.17 4.19 -2.68
C GLN A 18 -6.15 5.27 -3.13
N LYS A 19 -5.94 6.51 -2.71
CA LYS A 19 -6.77 7.62 -3.17
C LYS A 19 -6.66 7.82 -4.67
N GLN A 20 -5.46 7.71 -5.24
CA GLN A 20 -5.26 7.82 -6.68
C GLN A 20 -5.96 6.67 -7.40
N PHE A 21 -5.92 5.47 -6.83
CA PHE A 21 -6.56 4.29 -7.41
C PHE A 21 -8.06 4.50 -7.57
N GLU A 22 -8.68 5.25 -6.67
CA GLU A 22 -10.11 5.53 -6.74
C GLU A 22 -10.52 6.25 -8.04
N ARG A 23 -9.54 6.84 -8.75
CA ARG A 23 -9.76 7.47 -10.06
C ARG A 23 -9.76 6.45 -11.21
N ASP A 24 -9.53 5.18 -10.91
CA ASP A 24 -9.63 4.05 -11.84
C ASP A 24 -8.82 4.25 -13.14
N SER A 25 -7.58 4.68 -13.02
CA SER A 25 -6.67 4.76 -14.15
C SER A 25 -5.57 3.71 -14.03
N LYS A 26 -4.97 3.35 -15.19
CA LYS A 26 -3.85 2.41 -15.20
C LYS A 26 -2.67 2.95 -14.38
N ALA A 27 -2.38 4.23 -14.53
CA ALA A 27 -1.29 4.87 -13.78
C ALA A 27 -1.55 4.80 -12.28
N ALA A 28 -2.80 5.02 -11.86
CA ALA A 28 -3.15 4.94 -10.44
C ALA A 28 -3.01 3.52 -9.90
N ARG A 29 -3.37 2.51 -10.70
CA ARG A 29 -3.22 1.11 -10.30
C ARG A 29 -1.74 0.74 -10.15
N ASP A 30 -0.90 1.18 -11.07
CA ASP A 30 0.54 0.93 -11.02
C ASP A 30 1.16 1.64 -9.79
N ALA A 31 0.76 2.87 -9.52
CA ALA A 31 1.23 3.62 -8.37
C ALA A 31 0.85 2.90 -7.06
N ARG A 32 -0.38 2.40 -6.98
CA ARG A 32 -0.83 1.65 -5.80
C ARG A 32 0.00 0.40 -5.59
N ARG A 33 0.23 -0.39 -6.65
CA ARG A 33 1.01 -1.61 -6.56
C ARG A 33 2.43 -1.32 -6.07
N LYS A 34 3.08 -0.29 -6.63
CA LYS A 34 4.42 0.09 -6.22
C LYS A 34 4.48 0.55 -4.77
N ALA A 35 3.51 1.36 -4.35
CA ALA A 35 3.47 1.84 -2.98
C ALA A 35 3.27 0.69 -1.99
N PHE A 36 2.42 -0.27 -2.31
CA PHE A 36 2.19 -1.42 -1.45
C PHE A 36 3.44 -2.30 -1.35
N ALA A 37 4.11 -2.53 -2.48
CA ALA A 37 5.34 -3.32 -2.50
C ALA A 37 6.44 -2.64 -1.68
N GLN A 38 6.59 -1.33 -1.81
CA GLN A 38 7.58 -0.59 -1.04
C GLN A 38 7.26 -0.58 0.45
N ALA A 39 5.98 -0.49 0.80
CA ALA A 39 5.55 -0.56 2.18
C ALA A 39 5.93 -1.89 2.81
N GLN A 40 5.77 -2.98 2.07
CA GLN A 40 6.17 -4.30 2.54
C GLN A 40 7.67 -4.36 2.78
N LYS A 41 8.47 -3.80 1.89
CA LYS A 41 9.92 -3.72 2.06
C LYS A 41 10.32 -2.87 3.26
N ALA A 42 9.53 -1.86 3.57
CA ALA A 42 9.77 -0.97 4.72
C ALA A 42 9.38 -1.61 6.06
N GLY A 43 8.84 -2.83 6.05
CA GLY A 43 8.52 -3.57 7.25
C GLY A 43 7.04 -3.67 7.59
N LEU A 44 6.15 -3.18 6.71
CA LEU A 44 4.72 -3.33 6.91
C LEU A 44 4.28 -4.71 6.42
N SER A 45 3.45 -5.39 7.22
CA SER A 45 2.88 -6.65 6.79
C SER A 45 1.71 -6.41 5.84
N LEU A 46 1.29 -7.47 5.15
CA LEU A 46 0.11 -7.41 4.29
C LEU A 46 -1.12 -6.98 5.07
N ARG A 47 -1.23 -7.44 6.32
CA ARG A 47 -2.33 -7.06 7.20
C ARG A 47 -2.27 -5.58 7.55
N ASP A 48 -1.07 -5.07 7.86
CA ASP A 48 -0.89 -3.65 8.16
C ASP A 48 -1.34 -2.78 6.99
N ILE A 49 -0.92 -3.14 5.78
CA ILE A 49 -1.31 -2.41 4.57
C ILE A 49 -2.82 -2.48 4.37
N GLY A 50 -3.40 -3.66 4.56
CA GLY A 50 -4.84 -3.84 4.42
C GLY A 50 -5.64 -2.97 5.39
N GLU A 51 -5.18 -2.86 6.62
CA GLU A 51 -5.85 -2.02 7.62
C GLU A 51 -5.84 -0.54 7.23
N LEU A 52 -4.75 -0.07 6.61
CA LEU A 52 -4.64 1.32 6.17
C LEU A 52 -5.64 1.67 5.06
N VAL A 53 -5.97 0.71 4.22
CA VAL A 53 -6.79 0.95 3.02
C VAL A 53 -8.14 0.22 3.08
N GLY A 54 -8.43 -0.50 4.16
CA GLY A 54 -9.69 -1.21 4.31
C GLY A 54 -9.81 -2.45 3.44
N LEU A 55 -8.70 -3.12 3.14
CA LEU A 55 -8.69 -4.33 2.33
C LEU A 55 -8.20 -5.52 3.14
N ASP A 56 -8.63 -6.71 2.73
CA ASP A 56 -8.13 -7.97 3.29
C ASP A 56 -6.68 -8.22 2.85
N HIS A 57 -5.91 -8.92 3.69
CA HIS A 57 -4.51 -9.21 3.37
C HIS A 57 -4.35 -10.00 2.07
N SER A 58 -5.28 -10.89 1.76
CA SER A 58 -5.26 -11.64 0.50
C SER A 58 -5.40 -10.70 -0.70
N ARG A 59 -6.26 -9.70 -0.58
CA ARG A 59 -6.44 -8.72 -1.63
C ARG A 59 -5.19 -7.86 -1.82
N VAL A 60 -4.56 -7.45 -0.70
CA VAL A 60 -3.31 -6.69 -0.75
C VAL A 60 -2.24 -7.50 -1.49
N ARG A 61 -2.12 -8.78 -1.18
CA ARG A 61 -1.14 -9.66 -1.85
C ARG A 61 -1.40 -9.73 -3.35
N GLN A 62 -2.66 -9.88 -3.75
CA GLN A 62 -3.03 -9.90 -5.18
C GLN A 62 -2.61 -8.61 -5.88
N ILE A 63 -2.83 -7.48 -5.23
CA ILE A 63 -2.48 -6.17 -5.80
C ILE A 63 -0.96 -6.08 -6.00
N ILE A 64 -0.18 -6.49 -5.01
CA ILE A 64 1.28 -6.45 -5.10
C ILE A 64 1.78 -7.35 -6.22
N ARG A 65 1.14 -8.50 -6.42
CA ARG A 65 1.50 -9.44 -7.48
C ARG A 65 1.04 -8.99 -8.87
N GLY A 66 0.20 -7.98 -8.95
CA GLY A 66 -0.28 -7.46 -10.22
C GLY A 66 -1.52 -8.16 -10.77
N GLU A 67 -2.26 -8.82 -9.91
CA GLU A 67 -3.48 -9.54 -10.30
C GLU A 67 -4.75 -8.71 -10.18
#